data_cd3f7cdda0c1247d4e3571f22d0d2cc7
#
_entry.id   cd3f7cdda0c1247d4e3571f22d0d2cc7
#
_cell.length_a   1.000
_cell.length_b   1.000
_cell.length_c   1.000
_cell.angle_alpha   90.00
_cell.angle_beta   90.00
_cell.angle_gamma   90.00
#
_symmetry.space_group_name_H-M   'P 1'
#
loop_
_entity.id
_entity.type
_entity.pdbx_description
1 polymer ?
#
loop_
_entity_poly.entity_id
_entity_poly.type
_entity_poly.pdbx_seq_one_letter_code
_entity_poly.pdbx_strand_id
1 'polypeptide(L)'
;MPLPSKLSKAKNWPTVLEYAESIRDGRKVACEELKQTVNRFFADLDNPDYQMDPKAPEFCIGIIEKTLCHQQGEKLDGTPLRGTLFLLEPYQKFIIYNLVGFKLKGTDIVRFHEALIYIPRKNGKTGLAAALAWALSLLYRKSGSKTYIASAALMQSLESFNFLKYNINRMGENQKDGGTVKIIDNNNEHSMESELEDGSFFIRALASNPDAQDSLNASCAICDEIHAFKQPKQYNLFKEAMKAYTNKLLIGISTAGDNEQAFLGQRLKYCRKVLDSTVKDEQYFIFMCCAPEGVKDGSVDFTDPQIHEMANPGYGITIRPNEILNDALQAQNDPQQRKDFFAKSLNVYTNALKAYFDIDEFRKSDRQYGWTIEQLAKLPIDWYGGADLSKLHDLTAAALFGRYKDVDIIITHAFFPVVAAHIKADQDNIPLFGWSDDGWLTLCNSPTVNHADVVNWFVDMRRKGFKIRQIGHDRKFCREYFIGMKSAGFKIIDQPQYYYKNQRVSGISSRVRRTEISIICIAKRMSIVLKMCWQWRKRMT
;
A
#
# COMPACT_ATOMS: atom_id res chain seq x y z
N MET A 1 -24.96 -15.76 -26.32
CA MET A 1 -25.63 -14.79 -27.21
C MET A 1 -24.75 -14.52 -28.43
N PRO A 2 -25.29 -14.27 -29.65
CA PRO A 2 -24.46 -13.86 -30.75
C PRO A 2 -23.80 -12.52 -30.43
N LEU A 3 -22.48 -12.45 -30.59
CA LEU A 3 -21.71 -11.23 -30.39
C LEU A 3 -22.27 -10.07 -31.23
N PRO A 4 -22.36 -8.84 -30.67
CA PRO A 4 -22.75 -7.68 -31.49
C PRO A 4 -21.88 -7.57 -32.71
N SER A 5 -22.45 -7.31 -33.88
CA SER A 5 -21.78 -7.31 -35.18
C SER A 5 -20.56 -6.37 -35.28
N LYS A 6 -20.43 -5.40 -34.35
CA LYS A 6 -19.28 -4.49 -34.23
C LYS A 6 -18.07 -5.16 -33.56
N LEU A 7 -18.28 -6.04 -32.59
CA LEU A 7 -17.20 -6.73 -31.88
C LEU A 7 -16.53 -7.79 -32.73
N SER A 8 -17.30 -8.50 -33.56
CA SER A 8 -16.75 -9.52 -34.47
C SER A 8 -15.77 -8.95 -35.53
N LYS A 9 -15.81 -7.64 -35.80
CA LYS A 9 -14.91 -6.94 -36.72
C LYS A 9 -13.71 -6.27 -36.02
N ALA A 10 -13.65 -6.24 -34.71
CA ALA A 10 -12.57 -5.61 -33.96
C ALA A 10 -11.34 -6.52 -33.92
N LYS A 11 -10.18 -6.00 -34.34
CA LYS A 11 -8.94 -6.76 -34.54
C LYS A 11 -8.44 -7.42 -33.26
N ASN A 12 -8.50 -6.71 -32.13
CA ASN A 12 -7.94 -7.16 -30.87
C ASN A 12 -8.97 -7.86 -29.97
N TRP A 13 -10.26 -7.80 -30.30
CA TRP A 13 -11.31 -8.43 -29.52
C TRP A 13 -11.11 -9.94 -29.30
N PRO A 14 -10.74 -10.74 -30.29
CA PRO A 14 -10.49 -12.17 -30.11
C PRO A 14 -9.40 -12.44 -29.04
N THR A 15 -8.33 -11.64 -29.03
CA THR A 15 -7.25 -11.75 -28.03
C THR A 15 -7.75 -11.43 -26.62
N VAL A 16 -8.57 -10.39 -26.47
CA VAL A 16 -9.15 -9.98 -25.19
C VAL A 16 -10.11 -11.03 -24.67
N LEU A 17 -10.98 -11.55 -25.54
CA LEU A 17 -11.95 -12.59 -25.20
C LEU A 17 -11.24 -13.89 -24.77
N GLU A 18 -10.27 -14.36 -25.57
CA GLU A 18 -9.47 -15.55 -25.26
C GLU A 18 -8.73 -15.42 -23.93
N TYR A 19 -8.16 -14.24 -23.64
CA TYR A 19 -7.53 -13.99 -22.34
C TYR A 19 -8.53 -14.15 -21.18
N ALA A 20 -9.71 -13.55 -21.30
CA ALA A 20 -10.75 -13.64 -20.28
C ALA A 20 -11.30 -15.08 -20.14
N GLU A 21 -11.57 -15.75 -21.25
CA GLU A 21 -12.06 -17.14 -21.27
C GLU A 21 -11.03 -18.10 -20.69
N SER A 22 -9.74 -17.94 -21.01
CA SER A 22 -8.68 -18.80 -20.50
C SER A 22 -8.59 -18.77 -18.95
N ILE A 23 -8.88 -17.61 -18.35
CA ILE A 23 -8.94 -17.45 -16.89
C ILE A 23 -10.22 -18.06 -16.33
N ARG A 24 -11.38 -17.78 -16.94
CA ARG A 24 -12.68 -18.29 -16.50
C ARG A 24 -12.74 -19.82 -16.55
N ASP A 25 -12.17 -20.40 -17.60
CA ASP A 25 -12.19 -21.83 -17.85
C ASP A 25 -11.04 -22.56 -17.10
N GLY A 26 -10.18 -21.85 -16.37
CA GLY A 26 -9.06 -22.40 -15.61
C GLY A 26 -7.86 -22.86 -16.45
N ARG A 27 -7.83 -22.54 -17.76
CA ARG A 27 -6.68 -22.83 -18.64
C ARG A 27 -5.46 -21.96 -18.33
N LYS A 28 -5.69 -20.75 -17.80
CA LYS A 28 -4.66 -19.84 -17.30
C LYS A 28 -4.78 -19.73 -15.80
N VAL A 29 -3.66 -19.93 -15.11
CA VAL A 29 -3.57 -19.74 -13.66
C VAL A 29 -3.79 -18.28 -13.31
N ALA A 30 -4.66 -18.00 -12.34
CA ALA A 30 -5.00 -16.66 -11.90
C ALA A 30 -5.40 -16.62 -10.42
N CYS A 31 -5.10 -15.52 -9.75
CA CYS A 31 -5.58 -15.27 -8.38
C CYS A 31 -7.09 -15.02 -8.35
N GLU A 32 -7.66 -15.11 -7.16
CA GLU A 32 -9.10 -14.97 -6.97
C GLU A 32 -9.60 -13.59 -7.41
N GLU A 33 -8.85 -12.53 -7.11
CA GLU A 33 -9.20 -11.16 -7.50
C GLU A 33 -9.26 -10.99 -9.03
N LEU A 34 -8.33 -11.62 -9.76
CA LEU A 34 -8.35 -11.57 -11.23
C LEU A 34 -9.51 -12.38 -11.81
N LYS A 35 -9.85 -13.54 -11.22
CA LYS A 35 -11.04 -14.32 -11.60
C LYS A 35 -12.32 -13.53 -11.38
N GLN A 36 -12.45 -12.84 -10.26
CA GLN A 36 -13.59 -11.97 -9.97
C GLN A 36 -13.68 -10.79 -10.97
N THR A 37 -12.54 -10.19 -11.34
CA THR A 37 -12.49 -9.16 -12.40
C THR A 37 -13.00 -9.69 -13.72
N VAL A 38 -12.58 -10.90 -14.12
CA VAL A 38 -13.03 -11.55 -15.36
C VAL A 38 -14.52 -11.92 -15.30
N ASN A 39 -14.99 -12.42 -14.16
CA ASN A 39 -16.43 -12.70 -13.99
C ASN A 39 -17.27 -11.42 -14.10
N ARG A 40 -16.79 -10.31 -13.52
CA ARG A 40 -17.43 -9.00 -13.69
C ARG A 40 -17.44 -8.55 -15.14
N PHE A 41 -16.34 -8.72 -15.87
CA PHE A 41 -16.28 -8.41 -17.31
C PHE A 41 -17.37 -9.14 -18.11
N PHE A 42 -17.57 -10.43 -17.89
CA PHE A 42 -18.64 -11.18 -18.58
C PHE A 42 -20.03 -10.74 -18.12
N ALA A 43 -20.24 -10.52 -16.83
CA ALA A 43 -21.50 -9.99 -16.33
C ALA A 43 -21.84 -8.62 -16.92
N ASP A 44 -20.83 -7.78 -17.14
CA ASP A 44 -20.98 -6.45 -17.75
C ASP A 44 -21.31 -6.51 -19.24
N LEU A 45 -20.82 -7.53 -19.96
CA LEU A 45 -21.19 -7.75 -21.36
C LEU A 45 -22.66 -8.12 -21.53
N ASP A 46 -23.23 -8.81 -20.52
CA ASP A 46 -24.64 -9.22 -20.50
C ASP A 46 -25.57 -8.16 -19.86
N ASN A 47 -24.99 -7.13 -19.20
CA ASN A 47 -25.77 -6.11 -18.51
C ASN A 47 -26.41 -5.12 -19.50
N PRO A 48 -27.77 -4.94 -19.45
CA PRO A 48 -28.49 -4.05 -20.36
C PRO A 48 -28.14 -2.57 -20.19
N ASP A 49 -27.59 -2.17 -19.05
CA ASP A 49 -27.22 -0.77 -18.77
C ASP A 49 -25.91 -0.36 -19.45
N TYR A 50 -25.13 -1.33 -19.95
CA TYR A 50 -23.84 -1.10 -20.59
C TYR A 50 -23.83 -1.55 -22.06
N GLN A 51 -22.87 -1.01 -22.78
CA GLN A 51 -22.52 -1.47 -24.12
C GLN A 51 -21.00 -1.50 -24.29
N MET A 52 -20.48 -2.58 -24.90
CA MET A 52 -19.09 -2.65 -25.32
C MET A 52 -18.95 -2.02 -26.71
N ASP A 53 -18.20 -0.91 -26.80
CA ASP A 53 -17.85 -0.26 -28.07
C ASP A 53 -16.34 -0.41 -28.33
N PRO A 54 -15.92 -1.19 -29.33
CA PRO A 54 -14.52 -1.45 -29.59
C PRO A 54 -13.75 -0.26 -30.19
N LYS A 55 -14.43 0.81 -30.65
CA LYS A 55 -13.76 1.93 -31.31
C LYS A 55 -12.66 2.58 -30.50
N ALA A 56 -12.94 2.91 -29.24
CA ALA A 56 -11.97 3.56 -28.37
C ALA A 56 -10.81 2.63 -27.98
N PRO A 57 -11.04 1.37 -27.53
CA PRO A 57 -9.95 0.42 -27.28
C PRO A 57 -9.07 0.15 -28.50
N GLU A 58 -9.67 -0.10 -29.68
CA GLU A 58 -8.91 -0.34 -30.92
C GLU A 58 -8.09 0.88 -31.35
N PHE A 59 -8.62 2.09 -31.16
CA PHE A 59 -7.85 3.32 -31.34
C PHE A 59 -6.64 3.37 -30.42
N CYS A 60 -6.85 3.18 -29.11
CA CYS A 60 -5.77 3.22 -28.12
C CYS A 60 -4.69 2.16 -28.41
N ILE A 61 -5.08 0.91 -28.63
CA ILE A 61 -4.16 -0.18 -28.96
C ILE A 61 -3.41 0.14 -30.25
N GLY A 62 -4.15 0.58 -31.27
CA GLY A 62 -3.57 0.93 -32.57
C GLY A 62 -2.55 2.05 -32.53
N ILE A 63 -2.83 3.11 -31.75
CA ILE A 63 -1.88 4.21 -31.53
C ILE A 63 -0.63 3.70 -30.78
N ILE A 64 -0.81 2.98 -29.69
CA ILE A 64 0.31 2.43 -28.90
C ILE A 64 1.22 1.56 -29.78
N GLU A 65 0.66 0.54 -30.42
CA GLU A 65 1.43 -0.45 -31.18
C GLU A 65 2.06 0.10 -32.46
N LYS A 66 1.53 1.20 -33.03
CA LYS A 66 2.07 1.82 -34.25
C LYS A 66 3.09 2.92 -33.94
N THR A 67 2.97 3.64 -32.82
CA THR A 67 3.77 4.85 -32.58
C THR A 67 4.84 4.65 -31.53
N LEU A 68 4.62 3.76 -30.57
CA LEU A 68 5.58 3.55 -29.48
C LEU A 68 6.53 2.38 -29.76
N CYS A 69 7.78 2.58 -29.33
CA CYS A 69 8.84 1.57 -29.37
C CYS A 69 9.49 1.45 -28.01
N HIS A 70 10.05 0.30 -27.74
CA HIS A 70 10.85 0.09 -26.55
C HIS A 70 12.08 1.02 -26.55
N GLN A 71 12.30 1.75 -25.46
CA GLN A 71 13.46 2.58 -25.27
C GLN A 71 14.70 1.76 -24.87
N GLN A 72 14.47 0.66 -24.13
CA GLN A 72 15.49 -0.22 -23.59
C GLN A 72 14.88 -1.61 -23.26
N GLY A 73 15.74 -2.54 -22.88
CA GLY A 73 15.35 -3.89 -22.45
C GLY A 73 15.74 -4.97 -23.43
N GLU A 74 15.53 -6.20 -23.03
CA GLU A 74 15.80 -7.42 -23.78
C GLU A 74 14.63 -8.39 -23.63
N LYS A 75 14.43 -9.25 -24.62
CA LYS A 75 13.56 -10.43 -24.53
C LYS A 75 14.19 -11.47 -23.60
N LEU A 76 13.43 -12.49 -23.24
CA LEU A 76 13.94 -13.59 -22.40
C LEU A 76 15.11 -14.37 -23.04
N ASP A 77 15.21 -14.35 -24.37
CA ASP A 77 16.30 -14.95 -25.15
C ASP A 77 17.54 -14.03 -25.29
N GLY A 78 17.52 -12.85 -24.67
CA GLY A 78 18.59 -11.86 -24.73
C GLY A 78 18.53 -10.93 -25.96
N THR A 79 17.54 -11.08 -26.84
CA THR A 79 17.39 -10.21 -28.02
C THR A 79 17.04 -8.78 -27.58
N PRO A 80 17.79 -7.75 -28.02
CA PRO A 80 17.52 -6.36 -27.66
C PRO A 80 16.13 -5.90 -28.12
N LEU A 81 15.41 -5.23 -27.21
CA LEU A 81 14.09 -4.65 -27.52
C LEU A 81 14.16 -3.22 -28.02
N ARG A 82 15.25 -2.49 -27.74
CA ARG A 82 15.36 -1.07 -28.10
C ARG A 82 15.06 -0.81 -29.58
N GLY A 83 14.12 0.11 -29.82
CA GLY A 83 13.68 0.48 -31.17
C GLY A 83 12.65 -0.46 -31.81
N THR A 84 12.36 -1.61 -31.20
CA THR A 84 11.26 -2.49 -31.63
C THR A 84 9.91 -1.93 -31.20
N LEU A 85 8.84 -2.24 -31.92
CA LEU A 85 7.48 -1.79 -31.60
C LEU A 85 7.06 -2.27 -30.21
N PHE A 86 6.39 -1.39 -29.47
CA PHE A 86 5.81 -1.69 -28.16
C PHE A 86 4.46 -2.39 -28.36
N LEU A 87 4.51 -3.71 -28.56
CA LEU A 87 3.33 -4.54 -28.72
C LEU A 87 2.73 -4.86 -27.36
N LEU A 88 1.41 -4.73 -27.25
CA LEU A 88 0.68 -4.97 -26.01
C LEU A 88 0.38 -6.45 -25.79
N GLU A 89 0.66 -6.90 -24.58
CA GLU A 89 0.30 -8.25 -24.12
C GLU A 89 -1.22 -8.42 -23.96
N PRO A 90 -1.75 -9.65 -24.03
CA PRO A 90 -3.18 -9.91 -23.91
C PRO A 90 -3.83 -9.28 -22.67
N TYR A 91 -3.17 -9.32 -21.50
CA TYR A 91 -3.68 -8.70 -20.28
C TYR A 91 -3.73 -7.17 -20.36
N GLN A 92 -2.79 -6.54 -21.07
CA GLN A 92 -2.79 -5.09 -21.27
C GLN A 92 -3.93 -4.67 -22.22
N LYS A 93 -4.18 -5.46 -23.27
CA LYS A 93 -5.34 -5.25 -24.15
C LYS A 93 -6.65 -5.42 -23.40
N PHE A 94 -6.75 -6.42 -22.52
CA PHE A 94 -7.91 -6.62 -21.64
C PHE A 94 -8.15 -5.41 -20.74
N ILE A 95 -7.10 -4.85 -20.11
CA ILE A 95 -7.19 -3.62 -19.31
C ILE A 95 -7.74 -2.47 -20.16
N ILE A 96 -7.18 -2.20 -21.34
CA ILE A 96 -7.60 -1.10 -22.23
C ILE A 96 -9.07 -1.27 -22.64
N TYR A 97 -9.49 -2.48 -23.00
CA TYR A 97 -10.88 -2.75 -23.37
C TYR A 97 -11.84 -2.47 -22.22
N ASN A 98 -11.48 -2.81 -21.00
CA ASN A 98 -12.29 -2.45 -19.84
C ASN A 98 -12.33 -0.95 -19.61
N LEU A 99 -11.18 -0.27 -19.60
CA LEU A 99 -11.06 1.16 -19.25
C LEU A 99 -11.88 2.07 -20.17
N VAL A 100 -11.89 1.83 -21.47
CA VAL A 100 -12.48 2.75 -22.47
C VAL A 100 -13.52 2.10 -23.39
N GLY A 101 -13.73 0.80 -23.31
CA GLY A 101 -14.68 0.07 -24.16
C GLY A 101 -16.09 0.00 -23.59
N PHE A 102 -16.25 -0.15 -22.29
CA PHE A 102 -17.57 -0.13 -21.66
C PHE A 102 -18.11 1.29 -21.57
N LYS A 103 -19.30 1.50 -22.12
CA LYS A 103 -20.04 2.76 -22.09
C LYS A 103 -21.43 2.55 -21.49
N LEU A 104 -22.01 3.60 -20.95
CA LEU A 104 -23.42 3.62 -20.58
C LEU A 104 -24.28 3.46 -21.83
N LYS A 105 -25.30 2.63 -21.77
CA LYS A 105 -26.14 2.28 -22.93
C LYS A 105 -26.71 3.50 -23.64
N GLY A 106 -26.51 3.58 -24.93
CA GLY A 106 -27.03 4.67 -25.76
C GLY A 106 -26.26 5.99 -25.63
N THR A 107 -25.12 6.01 -24.94
CA THR A 107 -24.29 7.20 -24.75
C THR A 107 -22.84 6.94 -25.16
N ASP A 108 -22.04 8.02 -25.22
CA ASP A 108 -20.58 7.95 -25.35
C ASP A 108 -19.85 8.10 -24.00
N ILE A 109 -20.57 8.00 -22.88
CA ILE A 109 -20.02 8.13 -21.56
C ILE A 109 -19.39 6.79 -21.15
N VAL A 110 -18.10 6.80 -20.81
CA VAL A 110 -17.39 5.62 -20.32
C VAL A 110 -17.91 5.22 -18.93
N ARG A 111 -17.97 3.91 -18.69
CA ARG A 111 -18.41 3.36 -17.40
C ARG A 111 -17.44 3.63 -16.28
N PHE A 112 -16.15 3.37 -16.51
CA PHE A 112 -15.14 3.44 -15.48
C PHE A 112 -14.49 4.84 -15.45
N HIS A 113 -14.49 5.45 -14.29
CA HIS A 113 -13.84 6.74 -14.03
C HIS A 113 -12.62 6.62 -13.13
N GLU A 114 -12.47 5.49 -12.46
CA GLU A 114 -11.36 5.17 -11.58
C GLU A 114 -10.90 3.73 -11.84
N ALA A 115 -9.58 3.50 -11.75
CA ALA A 115 -9.02 2.18 -11.95
C ALA A 115 -7.85 1.91 -10.99
N LEU A 116 -7.71 0.65 -10.55
CA LEU A 116 -6.51 0.13 -9.90
C LEU A 116 -5.91 -0.99 -10.71
N ILE A 117 -4.63 -0.85 -11.07
CA ILE A 117 -3.80 -1.88 -11.70
C ILE A 117 -2.74 -2.28 -10.69
N TYR A 118 -2.93 -3.42 -10.05
CA TYR A 118 -2.08 -3.93 -8.99
C TYR A 118 -1.36 -5.20 -9.46
N ILE A 119 -0.12 -5.03 -9.91
CA ILE A 119 0.71 -6.10 -10.48
C ILE A 119 2.15 -6.01 -9.95
N PRO A 120 2.90 -7.13 -9.80
CA PRO A 120 4.26 -7.14 -9.29
C PRO A 120 5.24 -6.33 -10.13
N ARG A 121 6.45 -6.14 -9.63
CA ARG A 121 7.54 -5.50 -10.38
C ARG A 121 7.88 -6.28 -11.64
N LYS A 122 8.49 -5.61 -12.63
CA LYS A 122 8.95 -6.18 -13.91
C LYS A 122 7.82 -6.69 -14.84
N ASN A 123 6.56 -6.45 -14.52
CA ASN A 123 5.40 -6.74 -15.38
C ASN A 123 5.02 -5.54 -16.28
N GLY A 124 5.95 -4.69 -16.69
CA GLY A 124 5.72 -3.64 -17.68
C GLY A 124 4.88 -2.45 -17.24
N LYS A 125 4.69 -2.18 -15.92
CA LYS A 125 3.85 -1.10 -15.39
C LYS A 125 4.17 0.28 -15.94
N THR A 126 5.45 0.69 -15.89
CA THR A 126 5.89 2.03 -16.33
C THR A 126 5.65 2.25 -17.82
N GLY A 127 5.94 1.22 -18.64
CA GLY A 127 5.64 1.26 -20.08
C GLY A 127 4.14 1.35 -20.35
N LEU A 128 3.31 0.60 -19.60
CA LEU A 128 1.86 0.67 -19.71
C LEU A 128 1.32 2.04 -19.25
N ALA A 129 1.85 2.60 -18.17
CA ALA A 129 1.48 3.95 -17.70
C ALA A 129 1.74 5.01 -18.77
N ALA A 130 2.94 5.01 -19.35
CA ALA A 130 3.30 5.93 -20.43
C ALA A 130 2.42 5.72 -21.69
N ALA A 131 2.20 4.47 -22.09
CA ALA A 131 1.37 4.13 -23.22
C ALA A 131 -0.09 4.56 -23.04
N LEU A 132 -0.66 4.36 -21.85
CA LEU A 132 -2.00 4.84 -21.49
C LEU A 132 -2.06 6.38 -21.51
N ALA A 133 -1.05 7.07 -20.93
CA ALA A 133 -1.00 8.52 -20.96
C ALA A 133 -1.04 9.06 -22.40
N TRP A 134 -0.24 8.48 -23.30
CA TRP A 134 -0.21 8.84 -24.71
C TRP A 134 -1.54 8.59 -25.40
N ALA A 135 -2.04 7.35 -25.35
CA ALA A 135 -3.25 6.95 -26.05
C ALA A 135 -4.51 7.68 -25.57
N LEU A 136 -4.67 7.86 -24.24
CA LEU A 136 -5.82 8.57 -23.66
C LEU A 136 -5.78 10.07 -23.97
N SER A 137 -4.58 10.68 -23.98
CA SER A 137 -4.43 12.08 -24.39
C SER A 137 -4.89 12.31 -25.82
N LEU A 138 -4.53 11.43 -26.74
CA LEU A 138 -4.98 11.47 -28.13
C LEU A 138 -6.46 11.09 -28.30
N LEU A 139 -6.98 10.15 -27.52
CA LEU A 139 -8.39 9.75 -27.56
C LEU A 139 -9.31 10.93 -27.19
N TYR A 140 -8.96 11.68 -26.16
CA TYR A 140 -9.78 12.77 -25.62
C TYR A 140 -9.35 14.17 -26.10
N ARG A 141 -8.48 14.29 -27.11
CA ARG A 141 -7.93 15.56 -27.60
C ARG A 141 -8.98 16.58 -28.01
N LYS A 142 -10.13 16.12 -28.54
CA LYS A 142 -11.23 17.02 -28.95
C LYS A 142 -11.79 17.87 -27.80
N SER A 143 -11.64 17.42 -26.55
CA SER A 143 -12.06 18.15 -25.37
C SER A 143 -10.91 18.93 -24.71
N GLY A 144 -9.76 19.06 -25.36
CA GLY A 144 -8.57 19.67 -24.77
C GLY A 144 -8.02 18.79 -23.64
N SER A 145 -7.51 17.60 -24.00
CA SER A 145 -7.08 16.61 -23.03
C SER A 145 -5.92 17.10 -22.15
N LYS A 146 -6.05 16.95 -20.84
CA LYS A 146 -4.96 17.20 -19.87
C LYS A 146 -4.70 15.95 -19.05
N THR A 147 -3.53 15.36 -19.27
CA THR A 147 -3.09 14.12 -18.64
C THR A 147 -1.93 14.39 -17.69
N TYR A 148 -2.02 13.88 -16.49
CA TYR A 148 -0.94 13.99 -15.50
C TYR A 148 -0.41 12.60 -15.14
N ILE A 149 0.92 12.47 -15.09
CA ILE A 149 1.62 11.28 -14.58
C ILE A 149 2.24 11.67 -13.25
N ALA A 150 1.79 11.09 -12.16
CA ALA A 150 2.21 11.44 -10.81
C ALA A 150 2.76 10.24 -10.05
N SER A 151 3.85 10.44 -9.32
CA SER A 151 4.46 9.44 -8.44
C SER A 151 4.90 10.09 -7.13
N ALA A 152 5.23 9.29 -6.12
CA ALA A 152 5.72 9.81 -4.85
C ALA A 152 7.01 10.62 -4.99
N ALA A 153 7.89 10.24 -5.92
CA ALA A 153 9.11 10.97 -6.28
C ALA A 153 9.08 11.35 -7.76
N LEU A 154 9.54 12.55 -8.10
CA LEU A 154 9.59 13.04 -9.49
C LEU A 154 10.36 12.08 -10.41
N MET A 155 11.46 11.53 -9.95
CA MET A 155 12.27 10.58 -10.74
C MET A 155 11.46 9.39 -11.28
N GLN A 156 10.46 8.92 -10.55
CA GLN A 156 9.61 7.81 -10.98
C GLN A 156 8.66 8.24 -12.12
N SER A 157 8.01 9.41 -12.00
CA SER A 157 7.15 9.94 -13.07
C SER A 157 7.95 10.35 -14.31
N LEU A 158 9.23 10.71 -14.15
CA LEU A 158 10.14 11.00 -15.25
C LEU A 158 10.50 9.77 -16.09
N GLU A 159 10.44 8.55 -15.55
CA GLU A 159 10.65 7.34 -16.36
C GLU A 159 9.59 7.24 -17.48
N SER A 160 8.32 7.41 -17.15
CA SER A 160 7.23 7.43 -18.12
C SER A 160 7.32 8.63 -19.09
N PHE A 161 7.68 9.80 -18.57
CA PHE A 161 7.90 10.99 -19.39
C PHE A 161 9.04 10.80 -20.40
N ASN A 162 10.18 10.28 -19.97
CA ASN A 162 11.34 10.02 -20.81
C ASN A 162 11.05 8.97 -21.89
N PHE A 163 10.25 7.95 -21.56
CA PHE A 163 9.78 6.98 -22.55
C PHE A 163 8.95 7.66 -23.65
N LEU A 164 8.04 8.55 -23.31
CA LEU A 164 7.25 9.31 -24.28
C LEU A 164 8.14 10.27 -25.09
N LYS A 165 9.01 11.01 -24.43
CA LYS A 165 9.97 11.93 -25.09
C LYS A 165 10.85 11.20 -26.10
N TYR A 166 11.39 10.01 -25.74
CA TYR A 166 12.14 9.17 -26.66
C TYR A 166 11.30 8.84 -27.91
N ASN A 167 10.05 8.45 -27.75
CA ASN A 167 9.19 8.05 -28.85
C ASN A 167 8.77 9.24 -29.73
N ILE A 168 8.44 10.39 -29.15
CA ILE A 168 8.10 11.60 -29.90
C ILE A 168 9.30 12.06 -30.75
N ASN A 169 10.52 12.06 -30.18
CA ASN A 169 11.73 12.37 -30.95
C ASN A 169 11.97 11.36 -32.07
N ARG A 170 11.77 10.07 -31.81
CA ARG A 170 11.93 9.00 -32.81
C ARG A 170 10.93 9.11 -33.97
N MET A 171 9.72 9.57 -33.70
CA MET A 171 8.70 9.82 -34.74
C MET A 171 8.98 11.09 -35.55
N GLY A 172 9.90 11.95 -35.14
CA GLY A 172 10.11 13.27 -35.73
C GLY A 172 9.02 14.29 -35.37
N GLU A 173 8.22 14.01 -34.34
CA GLU A 173 7.10 14.86 -33.94
C GLU A 173 7.51 15.98 -32.95
N ASN A 174 8.78 16.05 -32.53
CA ASN A 174 9.25 17.15 -31.69
C ASN A 174 9.24 18.47 -32.49
N GLN A 175 8.67 19.52 -31.92
CA GLN A 175 8.61 20.85 -32.56
C GLN A 175 9.99 21.40 -32.91
N LYS A 176 11.04 21.05 -32.15
CA LYS A 176 12.42 21.43 -32.46
C LYS A 176 12.94 20.82 -33.76
N ASP A 177 12.36 19.70 -34.18
CA ASP A 177 12.71 18.97 -35.40
C ASP A 177 11.67 19.17 -36.52
N GLY A 178 10.76 20.14 -36.35
CA GLY A 178 9.70 20.46 -37.31
C GLY A 178 8.39 19.71 -37.09
N GLY A 179 8.25 18.95 -36.03
CA GLY A 179 7.00 18.26 -35.68
C GLY A 179 6.00 19.16 -34.94
N THR A 180 4.94 18.56 -34.43
CA THR A 180 3.79 19.28 -33.84
C THR A 180 3.83 19.32 -32.30
N VAL A 181 4.66 18.49 -31.65
CA VAL A 181 4.68 18.34 -30.20
C VAL A 181 5.77 19.23 -29.59
N LYS A 182 5.36 20.21 -28.78
CA LYS A 182 6.26 21.00 -27.97
C LYS A 182 6.63 20.24 -26.69
N ILE A 183 7.91 20.02 -26.45
CA ILE A 183 8.43 19.37 -25.24
C ILE A 183 9.15 20.39 -24.39
N ILE A 184 8.72 20.56 -23.14
CA ILE A 184 9.39 21.32 -22.09
C ILE A 184 10.00 20.29 -21.12
N ASP A 185 11.32 20.35 -20.95
CA ASP A 185 12.04 19.43 -20.07
C ASP A 185 13.18 20.19 -19.41
N ASN A 186 12.93 20.70 -18.21
CA ASN A 186 13.86 21.48 -17.41
C ASN A 186 13.63 21.22 -15.91
N ASN A 187 14.38 21.90 -15.04
CA ASN A 187 14.29 21.69 -13.59
C ASN A 187 12.91 22.01 -12.97
N ASN A 188 12.07 22.78 -13.65
CA ASN A 188 10.80 23.27 -13.12
C ASN A 188 9.59 22.58 -13.77
N GLU A 189 9.76 22.09 -15.01
CA GLU A 189 8.65 21.55 -15.79
C GLU A 189 9.08 20.43 -16.72
N HIS A 190 8.29 19.37 -16.73
CA HIS A 190 8.41 18.22 -17.61
C HIS A 190 7.04 17.98 -18.27
N SER A 191 6.83 18.59 -19.44
CA SER A 191 5.55 18.55 -20.14
C SER A 191 5.70 18.37 -21.64
N MET A 192 4.61 17.93 -22.28
CA MET A 192 4.43 17.76 -23.71
C MET A 192 3.06 18.28 -24.08
N GLU A 193 2.99 19.12 -25.11
CA GLU A 193 1.74 19.68 -25.59
C GLU A 193 1.71 19.76 -27.11
N SER A 194 0.52 19.66 -27.68
CA SER A 194 0.31 19.86 -29.11
C SER A 194 -1.09 20.38 -29.38
N GLU A 195 -1.18 21.35 -30.28
CA GLU A 195 -2.41 21.77 -30.90
C GLU A 195 -2.55 21.05 -32.24
N LEU A 196 -3.65 20.31 -32.40
CA LEU A 196 -4.00 19.54 -33.61
C LEU A 196 -5.21 20.19 -34.27
N GLU A 197 -5.47 19.86 -35.56
CA GLU A 197 -6.62 20.40 -36.27
C GLU A 197 -7.97 20.12 -35.59
N ASP A 198 -8.09 19.00 -34.87
CA ASP A 198 -9.33 18.55 -34.23
C ASP A 198 -9.28 18.57 -32.70
N GLY A 199 -8.34 19.31 -32.09
CA GLY A 199 -8.22 19.46 -30.64
C GLY A 199 -6.80 19.58 -30.14
N SER A 200 -6.61 19.47 -28.82
CA SER A 200 -5.29 19.61 -28.21
C SER A 200 -5.06 18.57 -27.11
N PHE A 201 -3.80 18.32 -26.80
CA PHE A 201 -3.42 17.54 -25.64
C PHE A 201 -2.26 18.17 -24.85
N PHE A 202 -2.25 17.88 -23.57
CA PHE A 202 -1.20 18.26 -22.63
C PHE A 202 -0.89 17.06 -21.73
N ILE A 203 0.39 16.67 -21.63
CA ILE A 203 0.87 15.62 -20.73
C ILE A 203 1.94 16.22 -19.84
N ARG A 204 1.85 16.03 -18.51
CA ARG A 204 2.83 16.54 -17.55
C ARG A 204 3.19 15.50 -16.50
N ALA A 205 4.49 15.36 -16.24
CA ALA A 205 5.00 14.58 -15.12
C ALA A 205 5.06 15.44 -13.84
N LEU A 206 4.59 14.91 -12.73
CA LEU A 206 4.52 15.58 -11.44
C LEU A 206 5.11 14.73 -10.32
N ALA A 207 5.74 15.40 -9.33
CA ALA A 207 6.00 14.82 -8.02
C ALA A 207 4.78 14.92 -7.11
N SER A 208 4.73 14.05 -6.08
CA SER A 208 3.72 14.11 -5.04
C SER A 208 3.93 15.30 -4.09
N ASN A 209 3.62 16.51 -4.53
CA ASN A 209 3.54 17.67 -3.66
C ASN A 209 2.14 18.29 -3.74
N PRO A 210 1.20 17.90 -2.83
CA PRO A 210 -0.18 18.35 -2.89
C PRO A 210 -0.34 19.86 -2.74
N ASP A 211 0.53 20.51 -1.98
CA ASP A 211 0.36 21.93 -1.61
C ASP A 211 0.66 22.90 -2.77
N ALA A 212 1.29 22.40 -3.86
CA ALA A 212 1.57 23.18 -5.07
C ALA A 212 0.59 22.90 -6.23
N GLN A 213 -0.47 22.12 -6.03
CA GLN A 213 -1.28 21.54 -7.11
C GLN A 213 -2.79 21.82 -7.02
N ASP A 214 -3.22 22.79 -6.21
CA ASP A 214 -4.65 23.10 -5.96
C ASP A 214 -5.44 23.59 -7.20
N SER A 215 -4.77 23.93 -8.31
CA SER A 215 -5.41 24.48 -9.51
C SER A 215 -5.39 23.53 -10.74
N LEU A 216 -5.22 22.21 -10.52
CA LEU A 216 -5.20 21.27 -11.63
C LEU A 216 -6.58 21.07 -12.25
N ASN A 217 -6.61 20.98 -13.58
CA ASN A 217 -7.78 20.55 -14.35
C ASN A 217 -7.34 19.33 -15.18
N ALA A 218 -7.82 18.14 -14.84
CA ALA A 218 -7.37 16.89 -15.41
C ALA A 218 -8.50 16.14 -16.10
N SER A 219 -8.29 15.67 -17.33
CA SER A 219 -9.15 14.67 -17.96
C SER A 219 -8.68 13.25 -17.65
N CYS A 220 -7.36 13.08 -17.47
CA CYS A 220 -6.74 11.81 -17.09
C CYS A 220 -5.64 12.07 -16.05
N ALA A 221 -5.53 11.18 -15.06
CA ALA A 221 -4.37 11.14 -14.18
C ALA A 221 -3.93 9.69 -13.95
N ILE A 222 -2.63 9.46 -14.06
CA ILE A 222 -2.00 8.17 -13.81
C ILE A 222 -1.10 8.33 -12.59
N CYS A 223 -1.51 7.74 -11.48
CA CYS A 223 -0.75 7.72 -10.24
C CYS A 223 0.06 6.43 -10.19
N ASP A 224 1.36 6.54 -10.45
CA ASP A 224 2.27 5.38 -10.46
C ASP A 224 2.91 5.19 -9.08
N GLU A 225 3.13 3.92 -8.71
CA GLU A 225 3.69 3.48 -7.44
C GLU A 225 2.95 4.08 -6.21
N ILE A 226 1.61 4.01 -6.23
CA ILE A 226 0.76 4.58 -5.16
C ILE A 226 1.01 3.97 -3.77
N HIS A 227 1.74 2.84 -3.67
CA HIS A 227 2.19 2.31 -2.38
C HIS A 227 3.12 3.26 -1.63
N ALA A 228 3.82 4.14 -2.35
CA ALA A 228 4.71 5.14 -1.78
C ALA A 228 3.99 6.43 -1.35
N PHE A 229 2.70 6.59 -1.67
CA PHE A 229 1.91 7.75 -1.23
C PHE A 229 1.64 7.66 0.28
N LYS A 230 2.14 8.62 1.03
CA LYS A 230 1.99 8.65 2.50
C LYS A 230 0.54 8.88 2.94
N GLN A 231 -0.20 9.67 2.15
CA GLN A 231 -1.58 10.06 2.43
C GLN A 231 -2.42 10.04 1.15
N PRO A 232 -3.74 9.90 1.23
CA PRO A 232 -4.63 9.91 0.07
C PRO A 232 -4.78 11.29 -0.58
N LYS A 233 -4.26 12.36 0.05
CA LYS A 233 -4.50 13.78 -0.34
C LYS A 233 -4.22 14.01 -1.82
N GLN A 234 -3.08 13.56 -2.35
CA GLN A 234 -2.74 13.77 -3.76
C GLN A 234 -3.64 13.00 -4.71
N TYR A 235 -3.93 11.74 -4.40
CA TYR A 235 -4.84 10.92 -5.19
C TYR A 235 -6.24 11.55 -5.25
N ASN A 236 -6.74 12.02 -4.11
CA ASN A 236 -8.02 12.69 -4.01
C ASN A 236 -8.04 14.05 -4.74
N LEU A 237 -6.93 14.79 -4.76
CA LEU A 237 -6.80 16.04 -5.50
C LEU A 237 -7.03 15.83 -7.00
N PHE A 238 -6.47 14.77 -7.60
CA PHE A 238 -6.78 14.43 -9.00
C PHE A 238 -8.25 14.07 -9.19
N LYS A 239 -8.86 13.34 -8.24
CA LYS A 239 -10.29 13.01 -8.28
C LYS A 239 -11.17 14.25 -8.30
N GLU A 240 -10.81 15.29 -7.54
CA GLU A 240 -11.48 16.60 -7.55
C GLU A 240 -11.21 17.36 -8.86
N ALA A 241 -9.96 17.40 -9.32
CA ALA A 241 -9.54 18.09 -10.55
C ALA A 241 -10.24 17.57 -11.82
N MET A 242 -10.76 16.36 -11.78
CA MET A 242 -11.45 15.70 -12.91
C MET A 242 -12.95 15.99 -12.98
N LYS A 243 -13.54 16.67 -12.01
CA LYS A 243 -15.00 16.87 -11.95
C LYS A 243 -15.57 17.63 -13.15
N ALA A 244 -14.74 18.43 -13.82
CA ALA A 244 -15.14 19.21 -15.00
C ALA A 244 -15.33 18.34 -16.28
N TYR A 245 -14.82 17.10 -16.30
CA TYR A 245 -14.90 16.22 -17.46
C TYR A 245 -15.92 15.09 -17.25
N THR A 246 -16.73 14.83 -18.26
CA THR A 246 -17.67 13.69 -18.28
C THR A 246 -16.91 12.38 -18.47
N ASN A 247 -16.08 12.30 -19.54
CA ASN A 247 -15.18 11.18 -19.76
C ASN A 247 -13.83 11.51 -19.11
N LYS A 248 -13.56 10.88 -17.99
CA LYS A 248 -12.38 11.08 -17.16
C LYS A 248 -11.86 9.74 -16.67
N LEU A 249 -10.57 9.65 -16.35
CA LEU A 249 -10.00 8.41 -15.87
C LEU A 249 -8.83 8.65 -14.91
N LEU A 250 -9.02 8.24 -13.66
CA LEU A 250 -7.98 8.22 -12.64
C LEU A 250 -7.46 6.78 -12.48
N ILE A 251 -6.21 6.55 -12.83
CA ILE A 251 -5.59 5.23 -12.82
C ILE A 251 -4.54 5.19 -11.72
N GLY A 252 -4.72 4.31 -10.73
CA GLY A 252 -3.67 3.96 -9.78
C GLY A 252 -2.93 2.72 -10.28
N ILE A 253 -1.60 2.80 -10.36
CA ILE A 253 -0.75 1.65 -10.73
C ILE A 253 0.22 1.40 -9.58
N SER A 254 0.39 0.14 -9.15
CA SER A 254 1.28 -0.15 -8.03
C SER A 254 1.68 -1.61 -7.90
N THR A 255 2.71 -1.83 -7.09
CA THR A 255 3.04 -3.09 -6.42
C THR A 255 2.70 -3.00 -4.94
N ALA A 256 2.82 -4.13 -4.20
CA ALA A 256 2.75 -4.12 -2.74
C ALA A 256 3.82 -3.20 -2.14
N GLY A 257 3.45 -2.49 -1.10
CA GLY A 257 4.35 -1.68 -0.28
C GLY A 257 4.75 -2.36 1.02
N ASP A 258 5.42 -1.61 1.88
CA ASP A 258 5.92 -2.10 3.17
C ASP A 258 4.89 -1.98 4.31
N ASN A 259 3.81 -1.23 4.12
CA ASN A 259 2.82 -0.93 5.14
C ASN A 259 1.39 -1.12 4.63
N GLU A 260 0.77 -2.22 5.04
CA GLU A 260 -0.62 -2.54 4.69
C GLU A 260 -1.65 -1.54 5.27
N GLN A 261 -1.30 -0.79 6.32
CA GLN A 261 -2.16 0.24 6.91
C GLN A 261 -2.06 1.58 6.18
N ALA A 262 -1.12 1.72 5.22
CA ALA A 262 -1.00 2.91 4.39
C ALA A 262 -2.11 2.98 3.33
N PHE A 263 -2.16 4.08 2.59
CA PHE A 263 -3.19 4.39 1.59
C PHE A 263 -3.50 3.22 0.66
N LEU A 264 -2.48 2.62 0.02
CA LEU A 264 -2.71 1.51 -0.92
C LEU A 264 -3.32 0.29 -0.23
N GLY A 265 -2.85 -0.10 0.96
CA GLY A 265 -3.40 -1.27 1.65
C GLY A 265 -4.88 -1.11 2.02
N GLN A 266 -5.30 0.10 2.40
CA GLN A 266 -6.72 0.40 2.61
C GLN A 266 -7.51 0.37 1.29
N ARG A 267 -6.91 0.87 0.20
CA ARG A 267 -7.52 0.83 -1.13
C ARG A 267 -7.71 -0.60 -1.63
N LEU A 268 -6.74 -1.50 -1.40
CA LEU A 268 -6.86 -2.92 -1.76
C LEU A 268 -8.00 -3.61 -0.99
N LYS A 269 -8.17 -3.30 0.31
CA LYS A 269 -9.32 -3.81 1.10
C LYS A 269 -10.65 -3.35 0.51
N TYR A 270 -10.72 -2.10 0.07
CA TYR A 270 -11.89 -1.58 -0.63
C TYR A 270 -12.12 -2.29 -1.96
N CYS A 271 -11.07 -2.46 -2.77
CA CYS A 271 -11.15 -3.15 -4.07
C CYS A 271 -11.65 -4.59 -3.93
N ARG A 272 -11.17 -5.34 -2.93
CA ARG A 272 -11.65 -6.70 -2.66
C ARG A 272 -13.15 -6.72 -2.31
N LYS A 273 -13.63 -5.76 -1.52
CA LYS A 273 -15.07 -5.61 -1.22
C LYS A 273 -15.92 -5.27 -2.45
N VAL A 274 -15.35 -4.56 -3.43
CA VAL A 274 -16.02 -4.31 -4.71
C VAL A 274 -16.05 -5.58 -5.57
N LEU A 275 -14.94 -6.32 -5.62
CA LEU A 275 -14.82 -7.55 -6.41
C LEU A 275 -15.70 -8.69 -5.85
N ASP A 276 -15.84 -8.82 -4.53
CA ASP A 276 -16.70 -9.80 -3.88
C ASP A 276 -18.17 -9.35 -3.76
N SER A 277 -18.51 -8.19 -4.35
CA SER A 277 -19.84 -7.58 -4.36
C SER A 277 -20.38 -7.15 -2.98
N THR A 278 -19.54 -7.10 -1.94
CA THR A 278 -19.90 -6.53 -0.63
C THR A 278 -20.16 -5.03 -0.71
N VAL A 279 -19.45 -4.34 -1.61
CA VAL A 279 -19.63 -2.92 -1.93
C VAL A 279 -19.93 -2.76 -3.40
N LYS A 280 -21.00 -2.04 -3.73
CA LYS A 280 -21.34 -1.73 -5.11
C LYS A 280 -20.62 -0.46 -5.56
N ASP A 281 -19.62 -0.59 -6.44
CA ASP A 281 -18.96 0.53 -7.13
C ASP A 281 -18.85 0.21 -8.63
N GLU A 282 -19.75 0.80 -9.40
CA GLU A 282 -19.89 0.55 -10.83
C GLU A 282 -18.87 1.31 -11.68
N GLN A 283 -18.23 2.34 -11.12
CA GLN A 283 -17.30 3.21 -11.83
C GLN A 283 -15.83 2.88 -11.57
N TYR A 284 -15.55 1.85 -10.76
CA TYR A 284 -14.19 1.47 -10.38
C TYR A 284 -13.78 0.17 -11.07
N PHE A 285 -12.81 0.26 -11.98
CA PHE A 285 -12.18 -0.91 -12.59
C PHE A 285 -11.02 -1.40 -11.72
N ILE A 286 -10.94 -2.72 -11.53
CA ILE A 286 -9.93 -3.33 -10.66
C ILE A 286 -9.26 -4.46 -11.43
N PHE A 287 -7.93 -4.39 -11.56
CA PHE A 287 -7.10 -5.44 -12.12
C PHE A 287 -5.99 -5.78 -11.13
N MET A 288 -6.08 -6.94 -10.50
CA MET A 288 -5.17 -7.35 -9.45
C MET A 288 -4.57 -8.72 -9.76
N CYS A 289 -3.22 -8.81 -9.68
CA CYS A 289 -2.47 -10.06 -9.72
C CYS A 289 -1.58 -10.14 -8.49
N CYS A 290 -1.79 -11.17 -7.68
CA CYS A 290 -1.03 -11.42 -6.45
C CYS A 290 -1.05 -12.90 -6.09
N ALA A 291 -0.10 -13.33 -5.25
CA ALA A 291 -0.18 -14.66 -4.64
C ALA A 291 -1.23 -14.71 -3.54
N PRO A 292 -1.74 -15.90 -3.18
CA PRO A 292 -2.65 -16.07 -2.05
C PRO A 292 -2.01 -15.67 -0.73
N GLU A 293 -2.82 -15.18 0.22
CA GLU A 293 -2.36 -14.81 1.58
C GLU A 293 -1.68 -15.97 2.32
N GLY A 294 -2.03 -17.22 2.01
CA GLY A 294 -1.44 -18.43 2.60
C GLY A 294 0.07 -18.59 2.40
N VAL A 295 0.70 -17.80 1.50
CA VAL A 295 2.18 -17.77 1.40
C VAL A 295 2.82 -17.14 2.65
N LYS A 296 2.08 -16.33 3.42
CA LYS A 296 2.58 -15.65 4.63
C LYS A 296 2.73 -16.61 5.81
N ASP A 297 1.79 -17.53 5.97
CA ASP A 297 1.74 -18.47 7.09
C ASP A 297 2.27 -19.87 6.72
N GLY A 298 2.69 -20.05 5.46
CA GLY A 298 3.25 -21.30 4.96
C GLY A 298 2.20 -22.35 4.59
N SER A 299 0.91 -22.03 4.58
CA SER A 299 -0.15 -22.92 4.10
C SER A 299 -0.11 -23.09 2.57
N VAL A 300 0.53 -22.16 1.87
CA VAL A 300 0.81 -22.20 0.43
C VAL A 300 2.31 -22.12 0.21
N ASP A 301 2.86 -23.05 -0.56
CA ASP A 301 4.28 -23.05 -0.93
C ASP A 301 4.58 -21.92 -1.94
N PHE A 302 5.29 -20.89 -1.49
CA PHE A 302 5.65 -19.77 -2.34
C PHE A 302 6.78 -20.08 -3.34
N THR A 303 7.36 -21.26 -3.32
CA THR A 303 8.35 -21.71 -4.30
C THR A 303 7.71 -22.47 -5.48
N ASP A 304 6.40 -22.73 -5.42
CA ASP A 304 5.66 -23.32 -6.51
C ASP A 304 5.59 -22.39 -7.73
N PRO A 305 6.06 -22.81 -8.93
CA PRO A 305 5.96 -22.04 -10.15
C PRO A 305 4.53 -21.58 -10.52
N GLN A 306 3.50 -22.33 -10.11
CA GLN A 306 2.10 -21.91 -10.33
C GLN A 306 1.75 -20.65 -9.53
N ILE A 307 2.30 -20.49 -8.34
CA ILE A 307 2.13 -19.27 -7.52
C ILE A 307 2.84 -18.07 -8.18
N HIS A 308 4.01 -18.30 -8.77
CA HIS A 308 4.73 -17.28 -9.52
C HIS A 308 3.95 -16.82 -10.76
N GLU A 309 3.40 -17.76 -11.54
CA GLU A 309 2.56 -17.45 -12.69
C GLU A 309 1.27 -16.74 -12.27
N MET A 310 0.61 -17.19 -11.21
CA MET A 310 -0.61 -16.59 -10.65
C MET A 310 -0.41 -15.10 -10.32
N ALA A 311 0.71 -14.76 -9.71
CA ALA A 311 1.01 -13.40 -9.30
C ALA A 311 1.47 -12.51 -10.47
N ASN A 312 2.06 -13.07 -11.52
CA ASN A 312 2.76 -12.32 -12.56
C ASN A 312 2.12 -12.50 -13.94
N PRO A 313 1.33 -11.55 -14.45
CA PRO A 313 0.74 -11.66 -15.79
C PRO A 313 1.79 -11.70 -16.91
N GLY A 314 3.01 -11.24 -16.66
CA GLY A 314 4.17 -11.32 -17.57
C GLY A 314 5.07 -12.55 -17.35
N TYR A 315 4.63 -13.57 -16.62
CA TYR A 315 5.38 -14.80 -16.41
C TYR A 315 5.68 -15.51 -17.74
N GLY A 316 6.95 -15.83 -17.98
CA GLY A 316 7.40 -16.40 -19.26
C GLY A 316 7.46 -15.40 -20.43
N ILE A 317 7.19 -14.09 -20.18
CA ILE A 317 7.24 -13.01 -21.19
C ILE A 317 8.25 -11.93 -20.77
N THR A 318 8.02 -11.29 -19.64
CA THR A 318 8.92 -10.29 -19.04
C THR A 318 9.62 -10.81 -17.78
N ILE A 319 9.05 -11.83 -17.16
CA ILE A 319 9.58 -12.51 -15.97
C ILE A 319 10.15 -13.87 -16.39
N ARG A 320 11.45 -14.08 -16.14
CA ARG A 320 12.10 -15.36 -16.39
C ARG A 320 11.73 -16.39 -15.31
N PRO A 321 11.08 -17.51 -15.67
CA PRO A 321 10.67 -18.53 -14.70
C PRO A 321 11.79 -19.03 -13.79
N ASN A 322 12.98 -19.25 -14.35
CA ASN A 322 14.12 -19.73 -13.58
C ASN A 322 14.68 -18.68 -12.60
N GLU A 323 14.64 -17.38 -12.96
CA GLU A 323 15.12 -16.31 -12.08
C GLU A 323 14.18 -16.13 -10.88
N ILE A 324 12.87 -16.04 -11.12
CA ILE A 324 11.91 -15.90 -10.01
C ILE A 324 11.89 -17.13 -9.09
N LEU A 325 12.10 -18.35 -9.63
CA LEU A 325 12.24 -19.56 -8.83
C LEU A 325 13.51 -19.51 -7.96
N ASN A 326 14.63 -19.07 -8.54
CA ASN A 326 15.88 -18.93 -7.78
C ASN A 326 15.74 -17.87 -6.65
N ASP A 327 15.08 -16.75 -6.92
CA ASP A 327 14.78 -15.73 -5.90
C ASP A 327 13.88 -16.30 -4.78
N ALA A 328 12.91 -17.14 -5.12
CA ALA A 328 12.06 -17.84 -4.17
C ALA A 328 12.85 -18.79 -3.26
N LEU A 329 13.75 -19.59 -3.84
CA LEU A 329 14.62 -20.50 -3.08
C LEU A 329 15.58 -19.76 -2.16
N GLN A 330 16.11 -18.61 -2.58
CA GLN A 330 16.90 -17.75 -1.70
C GLN A 330 16.05 -17.18 -0.55
N ALA A 331 14.82 -16.74 -0.85
CA ALA A 331 13.88 -16.22 0.12
C ALA A 331 13.45 -17.26 1.19
N GLN A 332 13.54 -18.57 0.91
CA GLN A 332 13.30 -19.62 1.91
C GLN A 332 14.27 -19.53 3.08
N ASN A 333 15.52 -19.18 2.80
CA ASN A 333 16.62 -19.22 3.77
C ASN A 333 16.98 -17.85 4.34
N ASP A 334 16.48 -16.76 3.75
CA ASP A 334 16.75 -15.38 4.19
C ASP A 334 15.43 -14.64 4.46
N PRO A 335 15.08 -14.38 5.74
CA PRO A 335 13.86 -13.67 6.10
C PRO A 335 13.75 -12.25 5.53
N GLN A 336 14.89 -11.57 5.29
CA GLN A 336 14.86 -10.22 4.71
C GLN A 336 14.57 -10.29 3.20
N GLN A 337 15.19 -11.22 2.50
CA GLN A 337 14.92 -11.47 1.08
C GLN A 337 13.48 -11.98 0.88
N ARG A 338 12.95 -12.79 1.80
CA ARG A 338 11.56 -13.26 1.76
C ARG A 338 10.57 -12.12 1.75
N LYS A 339 10.76 -11.11 2.60
CA LYS A 339 9.88 -9.92 2.62
C LYS A 339 9.89 -9.18 1.30
N ASP A 340 11.08 -8.97 0.76
CA ASP A 340 11.27 -8.31 -0.53
C ASP A 340 10.66 -9.14 -1.67
N PHE A 341 10.85 -10.43 -1.68
CA PHE A 341 10.29 -11.34 -2.66
C PHE A 341 8.75 -11.32 -2.62
N PHE A 342 8.14 -11.43 -1.43
CA PHE A 342 6.69 -11.37 -1.28
C PHE A 342 6.11 -10.04 -1.78
N ALA A 343 6.70 -8.91 -1.41
CA ALA A 343 6.20 -7.61 -1.84
C ALA A 343 6.45 -7.36 -3.33
N LYS A 344 7.65 -7.62 -3.82
CA LYS A 344 8.09 -7.21 -5.16
C LYS A 344 7.72 -8.20 -6.26
N SER A 345 7.78 -9.52 -5.97
CA SER A 345 7.59 -10.59 -6.95
C SER A 345 6.25 -11.31 -6.83
N LEU A 346 5.67 -11.37 -5.63
CA LEU A 346 4.37 -12.02 -5.39
C LEU A 346 3.22 -11.04 -5.11
N ASN A 347 3.54 -9.75 -4.99
CA ASN A 347 2.55 -8.70 -4.74
C ASN A 347 1.73 -8.89 -3.47
N VAL A 348 2.37 -9.44 -2.43
CA VAL A 348 1.77 -9.73 -1.13
C VAL A 348 2.37 -8.81 -0.08
N TYR A 349 1.53 -8.10 0.65
CA TYR A 349 1.98 -7.29 1.79
C TYR A 349 2.57 -8.20 2.86
N THR A 350 3.83 -8.00 3.14
CA THR A 350 4.42 -8.48 4.38
C THR A 350 4.30 -7.34 5.38
N ASN A 351 3.74 -7.59 6.56
CA ASN A 351 3.75 -6.60 7.64
C ASN A 351 5.22 -6.27 7.96
N ALA A 352 5.80 -5.44 7.12
CA ALA A 352 7.13 -4.93 7.29
C ALA A 352 7.10 -3.72 8.25
N LEU A 353 6.66 -3.98 9.45
CA LEU A 353 7.42 -3.42 10.53
C LEU A 353 8.79 -4.09 10.38
N LYS A 354 9.88 -3.33 10.31
CA LYS A 354 11.18 -3.77 10.81
C LYS A 354 10.96 -4.10 12.29
N ALA A 355 10.15 -5.13 12.51
CA ALA A 355 9.82 -5.57 13.83
C ALA A 355 11.12 -6.11 14.38
N TYR A 356 11.56 -5.54 15.49
CA TYR A 356 12.70 -6.04 16.23
C TYR A 356 12.47 -7.51 16.64
N PHE A 357 11.20 -7.89 16.78
CA PHE A 357 10.71 -9.23 17.05
C PHE A 357 9.79 -9.71 15.93
N ASP A 358 9.80 -11.02 15.67
CA ASP A 358 8.79 -11.67 14.85
C ASP A 358 7.43 -11.55 15.55
N ILE A 359 6.41 -11.08 14.82
CA ILE A 359 5.08 -10.81 15.38
C ILE A 359 4.35 -12.09 15.77
N ASP A 360 4.58 -13.17 15.01
CA ASP A 360 3.91 -14.44 15.24
C ASP A 360 4.58 -15.20 16.39
N GLU A 361 5.91 -15.12 16.53
CA GLU A 361 6.62 -15.58 17.71
C GLU A 361 6.17 -14.82 18.97
N PHE A 362 6.01 -13.50 18.86
CA PHE A 362 5.51 -12.70 19.97
C PHE A 362 4.08 -13.09 20.36
N ARG A 363 3.17 -13.33 19.39
CA ARG A 363 1.81 -13.83 19.66
C ARG A 363 1.79 -15.24 20.27
N LYS A 364 2.68 -16.12 19.81
CA LYS A 364 2.84 -17.45 20.40
C LYS A 364 3.30 -17.37 21.85
N SER A 365 4.22 -16.46 22.18
CA SER A 365 4.69 -16.26 23.56
C SER A 365 3.59 -15.78 24.49
N ASP A 366 2.69 -14.91 24.04
CA ASP A 366 1.53 -14.44 24.82
C ASP A 366 0.52 -15.56 25.12
N ARG A 367 0.35 -16.51 24.19
CA ARG A 367 -0.57 -17.64 24.34
C ARG A 367 -0.03 -18.80 25.16
N GLN A 368 1.26 -18.86 25.38
CA GLN A 368 1.93 -19.97 26.08
C GLN A 368 1.54 -20.07 27.56
N TYR A 369 1.17 -18.96 28.19
CA TYR A 369 0.85 -18.89 29.60
C TYR A 369 -0.47 -18.15 29.82
N GLY A 370 -1.44 -18.82 30.45
CA GLY A 370 -2.77 -18.26 30.74
C GLY A 370 -2.87 -17.56 32.10
N TRP A 371 -1.83 -16.86 32.57
CA TRP A 371 -1.87 -16.21 33.88
C TRP A 371 -2.74 -14.96 33.90
N THR A 372 -3.56 -14.83 34.96
CA THR A 372 -4.32 -13.60 35.20
C THR A 372 -3.47 -12.60 36.00
N ILE A 373 -3.89 -11.33 36.03
CA ILE A 373 -3.25 -10.27 36.83
C ILE A 373 -3.18 -10.66 38.32
N GLU A 374 -4.24 -11.28 38.85
CA GLU A 374 -4.33 -11.72 40.24
C GLU A 374 -3.36 -12.88 40.55
N GLN A 375 -3.16 -13.77 39.59
CA GLN A 375 -2.17 -14.85 39.73
C GLN A 375 -0.76 -14.30 39.69
N LEU A 376 -0.46 -13.38 38.77
CA LEU A 376 0.85 -12.72 38.66
C LEU A 376 1.21 -11.90 39.92
N ALA A 377 0.23 -11.21 40.50
CA ALA A 377 0.43 -10.46 41.76
C ALA A 377 0.85 -11.33 42.93
N LYS A 378 0.52 -12.64 42.91
CA LYS A 378 0.88 -13.61 43.98
C LYS A 378 2.25 -14.25 43.75
N LEU A 379 2.86 -14.08 42.58
CA LEU A 379 4.18 -14.65 42.32
C LEU A 379 5.26 -13.97 43.14
N PRO A 380 6.27 -14.72 43.64
CA PRO A 380 7.34 -14.19 44.48
C PRO A 380 8.41 -13.51 43.61
N ILE A 381 8.02 -12.47 42.91
CA ILE A 381 8.91 -11.71 41.99
C ILE A 381 8.92 -10.22 42.36
N ASP A 382 10.03 -9.58 42.07
CA ASP A 382 10.18 -8.15 42.13
C ASP A 382 9.83 -7.52 40.81
N TRP A 383 8.98 -6.50 40.83
CA TRP A 383 8.53 -5.79 39.66
C TRP A 383 9.22 -4.45 39.50
N TYR A 384 9.53 -4.08 38.26
CA TYR A 384 10.11 -2.80 37.90
C TYR A 384 9.14 -2.09 36.93
N GLY A 385 8.91 -0.81 37.20
CA GLY A 385 7.97 -0.02 36.38
C GLY A 385 8.69 0.90 35.41
N GLY A 386 7.97 1.30 34.35
CA GLY A 386 8.36 2.35 33.45
C GLY A 386 7.13 3.13 32.99
N ALA A 387 7.32 4.42 32.66
CA ALA A 387 6.29 5.24 32.05
C ALA A 387 6.90 6.12 30.96
N ASP A 388 6.20 6.22 29.82
CA ASP A 388 6.46 7.17 28.74
C ASP A 388 5.29 8.15 28.67
N LEU A 389 5.58 9.43 28.96
CA LEU A 389 4.58 10.48 29.12
C LEU A 389 4.51 11.34 27.86
N SER A 390 3.33 11.49 27.31
CA SER A 390 3.07 12.41 26.18
C SER A 390 2.43 13.72 26.64
N LYS A 391 2.58 14.79 25.86
CA LYS A 391 1.98 16.10 26.15
C LYS A 391 0.64 16.34 25.46
N LEU A 392 0.53 15.97 24.20
CA LEU A 392 -0.60 16.33 23.34
C LEU A 392 -0.86 15.19 22.33
N HIS A 393 -2.11 14.77 22.22
CA HIS A 393 -2.64 13.90 21.17
C HIS A 393 -1.83 12.62 20.87
N ASP A 394 -1.01 12.16 21.81
CA ASP A 394 -0.23 10.95 21.70
C ASP A 394 -0.49 10.02 22.89
N LEU A 395 -0.33 8.70 22.69
CA LEU A 395 -0.54 7.72 23.77
C LEU A 395 0.53 7.87 24.84
N THR A 396 0.10 8.03 26.09
CA THR A 396 0.94 7.81 27.26
C THR A 396 0.86 6.35 27.66
N ALA A 397 1.94 5.77 28.16
CA ALA A 397 1.99 4.38 28.53
C ALA A 397 2.68 4.16 29.87
N ALA A 398 2.18 3.17 30.62
CA ALA A 398 2.82 2.60 31.80
C ALA A 398 3.05 1.11 31.62
N ALA A 399 4.11 0.59 32.20
CA ALA A 399 4.44 -0.83 32.14
C ALA A 399 5.03 -1.32 33.46
N LEU A 400 4.80 -2.61 33.76
CA LEU A 400 5.52 -3.36 34.80
C LEU A 400 6.27 -4.51 34.13
N PHE A 401 7.51 -4.70 34.49
CA PHE A 401 8.37 -5.80 34.11
C PHE A 401 8.72 -6.65 35.31
N GLY A 402 8.61 -7.96 35.20
CA GLY A 402 9.04 -8.91 36.19
C GLY A 402 9.60 -10.16 35.54
N ARG A 403 10.46 -10.89 36.29
CA ARG A 403 10.99 -12.18 35.80
C ARG A 403 10.66 -13.28 36.80
N TYR A 404 10.03 -14.33 36.31
CA TYR A 404 9.73 -15.53 37.07
C TYR A 404 10.44 -16.72 36.45
N LYS A 405 11.43 -17.29 37.18
CA LYS A 405 12.34 -18.29 36.63
C LYS A 405 13.01 -17.74 35.37
N ASP A 406 12.82 -18.39 34.21
CA ASP A 406 13.38 -17.97 32.95
C ASP A 406 12.39 -17.19 32.04
N VAL A 407 11.21 -16.82 32.59
CA VAL A 407 10.15 -16.12 31.87
C VAL A 407 10.17 -14.64 32.21
N ASP A 408 10.31 -13.81 31.19
CA ASP A 408 10.14 -12.35 31.29
C ASP A 408 8.66 -11.99 31.09
N ILE A 409 8.09 -11.24 32.07
CA ILE A 409 6.67 -10.88 32.07
C ILE A 409 6.54 -9.37 31.98
N ILE A 410 5.74 -8.90 31.04
CA ILE A 410 5.46 -7.47 30.85
C ILE A 410 3.96 -7.24 30.94
N ILE A 411 3.54 -6.30 31.79
CA ILE A 411 2.17 -5.83 31.93
C ILE A 411 2.15 -4.38 31.49
N THR A 412 1.29 -4.03 30.54
CA THR A 412 1.22 -2.66 29.98
C THR A 412 -0.18 -2.07 30.13
N HIS A 413 -0.25 -0.73 30.21
CA HIS A 413 -1.50 0.01 30.17
C HIS A 413 -1.28 1.34 29.47
N ALA A 414 -2.27 1.78 28.69
CA ALA A 414 -2.21 3.02 27.93
C ALA A 414 -3.20 4.06 28.46
N PHE A 415 -2.92 5.34 28.19
CA PHE A 415 -3.75 6.47 28.58
C PHE A 415 -3.89 7.41 27.37
N PHE A 416 -5.09 7.94 27.14
CA PHE A 416 -5.34 8.87 26.06
C PHE A 416 -6.45 9.88 26.42
N PRO A 417 -6.37 11.17 26.01
CA PRO A 417 -7.42 12.14 26.27
C PRO A 417 -8.70 11.80 25.50
N VAL A 418 -9.85 11.74 26.18
CA VAL A 418 -11.13 11.40 25.54
C VAL A 418 -11.51 12.40 24.44
N VAL A 419 -11.19 13.68 24.62
CA VAL A 419 -11.53 14.76 23.69
C VAL A 419 -10.91 14.55 22.29
N ALA A 420 -9.71 13.99 22.23
CA ALA A 420 -9.02 13.71 20.97
C ALA A 420 -9.22 12.26 20.46
N ALA A 421 -9.93 11.42 21.23
CA ALA A 421 -9.99 9.98 20.97
C ALA A 421 -10.70 9.65 19.64
N HIS A 422 -11.80 10.33 19.30
CA HIS A 422 -12.51 10.11 18.02
C HIS A 422 -11.63 10.47 16.82
N ILE A 423 -11.04 11.66 16.85
CA ILE A 423 -10.17 12.14 15.76
C ILE A 423 -8.98 11.19 15.58
N LYS A 424 -8.36 10.77 16.68
CA LYS A 424 -7.19 9.87 16.64
C LYS A 424 -7.55 8.46 16.18
N ALA A 425 -8.72 7.95 16.61
CA ALA A 425 -9.23 6.66 16.18
C ALA A 425 -9.45 6.64 14.66
N ASP A 426 -10.06 7.67 14.10
CA ASP A 426 -10.33 7.80 12.66
C ASP A 426 -9.04 8.03 11.86
N GLN A 427 -8.18 8.97 12.29
CA GLN A 427 -6.94 9.27 11.57
C GLN A 427 -5.96 8.11 11.49
N ASP A 428 -5.84 7.35 12.57
CA ASP A 428 -4.90 6.22 12.66
C ASP A 428 -5.57 4.87 12.40
N ASN A 429 -6.90 4.85 12.19
CA ASN A 429 -7.73 3.65 12.03
C ASN A 429 -7.47 2.62 13.15
N ILE A 430 -7.61 3.08 14.41
CA ILE A 430 -7.36 2.25 15.61
C ILE A 430 -8.59 2.20 16.51
N PRO A 431 -8.90 1.04 17.12
CA PRO A 431 -10.08 0.87 17.95
C PRO A 431 -9.83 1.35 19.40
N LEU A 432 -9.59 2.66 19.59
CA LEU A 432 -9.30 3.23 20.93
C LEU A 432 -10.40 2.94 21.95
N PHE A 433 -11.65 3.05 21.54
CA PHE A 433 -12.79 2.78 22.42
C PHE A 433 -12.87 1.28 22.79
N GLY A 434 -12.67 0.38 21.82
CA GLY A 434 -12.60 -1.06 22.08
C GLY A 434 -11.46 -1.44 23.02
N TRP A 435 -10.30 -0.75 22.96
CA TRP A 435 -9.22 -0.96 23.90
C TRP A 435 -9.54 -0.45 25.31
N SER A 436 -10.37 0.59 25.40
CA SER A 436 -10.87 1.09 26.69
C SER A 436 -11.86 0.10 27.31
N ASP A 437 -12.80 -0.43 26.51
CA ASP A 437 -13.78 -1.42 26.95
C ASP A 437 -13.13 -2.74 27.38
N ASP A 438 -12.07 -3.14 26.69
CA ASP A 438 -11.24 -4.31 27.03
C ASP A 438 -10.31 -4.07 28.26
N GLY A 439 -10.28 -2.86 28.83
CA GLY A 439 -9.48 -2.51 30.01
C GLY A 439 -7.98 -2.27 29.77
N TRP A 440 -7.54 -2.12 28.50
CA TRP A 440 -6.15 -1.87 28.13
C TRP A 440 -5.78 -0.40 28.06
N LEU A 441 -6.79 0.46 27.91
CA LEU A 441 -6.66 1.89 27.74
C LEU A 441 -7.56 2.62 28.75
N THR A 442 -7.04 3.63 29.41
CA THR A 442 -7.85 4.62 30.13
C THR A 442 -8.05 5.85 29.27
N LEU A 443 -9.31 6.16 28.93
CA LEU A 443 -9.68 7.43 28.34
C LEU A 443 -9.78 8.49 29.43
N CYS A 444 -8.76 9.36 29.52
CA CYS A 444 -8.70 10.43 30.52
C CYS A 444 -9.75 11.50 30.22
N ASN A 445 -10.59 11.84 31.18
CA ASN A 445 -11.60 12.91 31.05
C ASN A 445 -10.98 14.31 31.19
N SER A 446 -10.04 14.63 30.29
CA SER A 446 -9.30 15.90 30.27
C SER A 446 -8.78 16.17 28.86
N PRO A 447 -8.46 17.46 28.52
CA PRO A 447 -7.91 17.83 27.21
C PRO A 447 -6.54 17.19 26.90
N THR A 448 -5.79 16.83 27.93
CA THR A 448 -4.47 16.17 27.85
C THR A 448 -4.47 14.94 28.74
N VAL A 449 -3.47 14.06 28.61
CA VAL A 449 -3.34 12.92 29.54
C VAL A 449 -3.13 13.45 30.95
N ASN A 450 -4.02 13.04 31.87
CA ASN A 450 -3.89 13.36 33.28
C ASN A 450 -2.82 12.45 33.92
N HIS A 451 -1.73 13.03 34.35
CA HIS A 451 -0.64 12.27 34.97
C HIS A 451 -1.06 11.58 36.27
N ALA A 452 -2.11 12.06 36.95
CA ALA A 452 -2.66 11.39 38.12
C ALA A 452 -3.25 10.01 37.78
N ASP A 453 -3.81 9.82 36.57
CA ASP A 453 -4.35 8.52 36.15
C ASP A 453 -3.22 7.49 35.99
N VAL A 454 -2.05 7.92 35.51
CA VAL A 454 -0.85 7.07 35.42
C VAL A 454 -0.34 6.69 36.79
N VAL A 455 -0.31 7.64 37.74
CA VAL A 455 0.07 7.38 39.15
C VAL A 455 -0.89 6.39 39.79
N ASN A 456 -2.20 6.59 39.61
CA ASN A 456 -3.25 5.74 40.15
C ASN A 456 -3.13 4.30 39.65
N TRP A 457 -2.79 4.11 38.38
CA TRP A 457 -2.57 2.76 37.82
C TRP A 457 -1.44 2.03 38.58
N PHE A 458 -0.30 2.68 38.88
CA PHE A 458 0.77 2.07 39.66
C PHE A 458 0.33 1.80 41.11
N VAL A 459 -0.46 2.70 41.69
CA VAL A 459 -1.02 2.51 43.05
C VAL A 459 -1.94 1.29 43.08
N ASP A 460 -2.80 1.13 42.08
CA ASP A 460 -3.72 0.00 41.98
C ASP A 460 -2.98 -1.32 41.75
N MET A 461 -1.94 -1.33 40.91
CA MET A 461 -1.10 -2.51 40.74
C MET A 461 -0.44 -2.91 42.07
N ARG A 462 0.05 -1.95 42.85
CA ARG A 462 0.61 -2.23 44.19
C ARG A 462 -0.47 -2.74 45.15
N ARG A 463 -1.69 -2.21 45.13
CA ARG A 463 -2.83 -2.70 45.93
C ARG A 463 -3.22 -4.14 45.54
N LYS A 464 -3.10 -4.53 44.30
CA LYS A 464 -3.31 -5.89 43.81
C LYS A 464 -2.23 -6.88 44.28
N GLY A 465 -1.13 -6.38 44.85
CA GLY A 465 -0.07 -7.21 45.44
C GLY A 465 1.27 -7.20 44.70
N PHE A 466 1.41 -6.42 43.63
CA PHE A 466 2.68 -6.32 42.91
C PHE A 466 3.75 -5.62 43.72
N LYS A 467 4.87 -6.29 43.97
CA LYS A 467 6.01 -5.75 44.73
C LYS A 467 6.87 -4.87 43.82
N ILE A 468 6.44 -3.63 43.59
CA ILE A 468 7.11 -2.69 42.69
C ILE A 468 8.32 -2.10 43.42
N ARG A 469 9.54 -2.44 42.96
CA ARG A 469 10.81 -2.01 43.54
C ARG A 469 11.22 -0.62 43.11
N GLN A 470 11.03 -0.31 41.83
CA GLN A 470 11.54 0.92 41.26
C GLN A 470 10.80 1.23 39.95
N ILE A 471 10.67 2.53 39.62
CA ILE A 471 9.99 2.98 38.38
C ILE A 471 10.91 3.97 37.69
N GLY A 472 11.23 3.69 36.41
CA GLY A 472 11.98 4.56 35.54
C GLY A 472 11.06 5.52 34.77
N HIS A 473 11.50 6.76 34.55
CA HIS A 473 10.80 7.72 33.69
C HIS A 473 11.78 8.66 32.97
N ASP A 474 11.35 9.28 31.87
CA ASP A 474 12.07 10.39 31.24
C ASP A 474 11.78 11.71 31.98
N ARG A 475 12.79 12.57 32.09
CA ARG A 475 12.65 13.91 32.73
C ARG A 475 11.78 14.89 31.98
N LYS A 476 11.55 14.68 30.69
CA LYS A 476 10.71 15.58 29.88
C LYS A 476 9.25 15.47 30.30
N PHE A 477 8.63 16.62 30.61
CA PHE A 477 7.18 16.77 30.85
C PHE A 477 6.63 16.11 32.13
N CYS A 478 7.44 15.82 33.16
CA CYS A 478 7.08 14.91 34.22
C CYS A 478 6.95 15.51 35.62
N ARG A 479 6.97 16.85 35.83
CA ARG A 479 6.98 17.44 37.19
C ARG A 479 5.81 16.94 38.07
N GLU A 480 4.60 17.00 37.55
CA GLU A 480 3.38 16.56 38.27
C GLU A 480 3.39 15.06 38.52
N TYR A 481 3.72 14.26 37.49
CA TYR A 481 3.90 12.83 37.63
C TYR A 481 4.94 12.47 38.70
N PHE A 482 6.09 13.12 38.66
CA PHE A 482 7.18 12.88 39.61
C PHE A 482 6.76 13.17 41.07
N ILE A 483 6.06 14.30 41.30
CA ILE A 483 5.52 14.65 42.63
C ILE A 483 4.48 13.62 43.07
N GLY A 484 3.54 13.25 42.20
CA GLY A 484 2.50 12.28 42.48
C GLY A 484 3.07 10.90 42.84
N MET A 485 4.05 10.42 42.09
CA MET A 485 4.72 9.13 42.34
C MET A 485 5.48 9.12 43.66
N LYS A 486 6.21 10.21 43.98
CA LYS A 486 6.88 10.36 45.29
C LYS A 486 5.89 10.40 46.45
N SER A 487 4.82 11.16 46.32
CA SER A 487 3.74 11.24 47.31
C SER A 487 3.07 9.89 47.54
N ALA A 488 2.96 9.08 46.46
CA ALA A 488 2.47 7.71 46.55
C ALA A 488 3.51 6.71 47.12
N GLY A 489 4.73 7.17 47.47
CA GLY A 489 5.78 6.35 48.09
C GLY A 489 6.51 5.41 47.13
N PHE A 490 6.57 5.71 45.81
CA PHE A 490 7.35 4.95 44.86
C PHE A 490 8.80 5.47 44.75
N LYS A 491 9.74 4.55 44.60
CA LYS A 491 11.14 4.86 44.29
C LYS A 491 11.26 5.12 42.79
N ILE A 492 11.48 6.39 42.39
CA ILE A 492 11.59 6.81 41.02
C ILE A 492 13.05 7.03 40.63
N ILE A 493 13.41 6.62 39.41
CA ILE A 493 14.72 6.87 38.80
C ILE A 493 14.54 7.59 37.49
N ASP A 494 15.38 8.59 37.29
CA ASP A 494 15.56 9.24 36.00
C ASP A 494 16.23 8.29 35.01
N GLN A 495 15.56 8.06 33.87
CA GLN A 495 16.04 7.21 32.78
C GLN A 495 16.29 8.08 31.55
N PRO A 496 17.44 8.74 31.44
CA PRO A 496 17.70 9.60 30.28
C PRO A 496 17.80 8.78 28.99
N GLN A 497 17.11 9.23 27.95
CA GLN A 497 17.01 8.54 26.65
C GLN A 497 18.14 8.94 25.68
N TYR A 498 19.35 9.24 26.15
CA TYR A 498 20.48 9.56 25.29
C TYR A 498 21.14 8.28 24.76
N TYR A 499 21.40 8.22 23.47
CA TYR A 499 21.97 7.08 22.75
C TYR A 499 23.20 6.47 23.41
N TYR A 500 24.15 7.29 23.90
CA TYR A 500 25.38 6.81 24.54
C TYR A 500 25.19 6.23 25.96
N LYS A 501 24.05 6.50 26.61
CA LYS A 501 23.69 5.89 27.90
C LYS A 501 22.88 4.61 27.78
N ASN A 502 22.27 4.38 26.63
CA ASN A 502 21.43 3.20 26.35
C ASN A 502 22.20 2.00 25.75
N GLN A 503 23.52 2.10 25.53
CA GLN A 503 24.34 0.97 25.02
C GLN A 503 24.26 -0.29 25.89
N ARG A 504 24.00 -0.17 27.19
CA ARG A 504 23.80 -1.32 28.09
C ARG A 504 22.46 -2.03 27.87
N VAL A 505 21.45 -1.34 27.36
CA VAL A 505 20.12 -1.93 27.04
C VAL A 505 20.20 -2.74 25.76
N SER A 506 21.04 -2.37 24.78
CA SER A 506 21.27 -3.15 23.57
C SER A 506 21.88 -4.55 23.86
N GLY A 507 22.64 -4.68 24.94
CA GLY A 507 23.16 -5.98 25.40
C GLY A 507 22.09 -6.94 25.95
N ILE A 508 21.03 -6.41 26.55
CA ILE A 508 19.87 -7.22 26.98
C ILE A 508 19.07 -7.67 25.77
N SER A 509 18.88 -6.81 24.78
CA SER A 509 18.16 -7.12 23.57
C SER A 509 18.86 -8.16 22.70
N SER A 510 20.19 -8.24 22.71
CA SER A 510 20.96 -9.28 22.00
C SER A 510 20.92 -10.64 22.73
N ARG A 511 20.69 -10.66 24.05
CA ARG A 511 20.44 -11.89 24.82
C ARG A 511 19.04 -12.45 24.56
N VAL A 512 18.03 -11.61 24.41
CA VAL A 512 16.66 -12.00 24.04
C VAL A 512 16.62 -12.68 22.67
N ARG A 513 17.56 -12.37 21.77
CA ARG A 513 17.68 -13.08 20.46
C ARG A 513 18.32 -14.46 20.54
N ARG A 514 19.08 -14.80 21.61
CA ARG A 514 19.88 -16.05 21.68
C ARG A 514 19.35 -17.10 22.62
N THR A 515 18.35 -16.77 23.41
CA THR A 515 17.69 -17.70 24.33
C THR A 515 16.21 -17.74 23.98
N GLU A 516 15.59 -18.91 24.01
CA GLU A 516 14.13 -19.11 23.95
C GLU A 516 13.47 -18.46 25.16
N ILE A 517 13.52 -17.12 25.24
CA ILE A 517 12.90 -16.36 26.32
C ILE A 517 11.46 -16.11 25.91
N SER A 518 10.55 -16.81 26.55
CA SER A 518 9.12 -16.54 26.44
C SER A 518 8.81 -15.19 27.07
N ILE A 519 8.48 -14.20 26.23
CA ILE A 519 7.98 -12.89 26.68
C ILE A 519 6.46 -13.04 26.79
N ILE A 520 5.95 -13.00 28.01
CA ILE A 520 4.52 -12.98 28.25
C ILE A 520 4.08 -11.52 28.28
N CYS A 521 3.37 -11.11 27.25
CA CYS A 521 2.64 -9.87 27.25
C CYS A 521 1.18 -10.20 27.55
N ILE A 522 0.69 -9.89 28.76
CA ILE A 522 -0.73 -10.02 29.06
C ILE A 522 -1.45 -8.82 28.45
N ALA A 523 -1.42 -8.75 27.14
CA ALA A 523 -2.24 -7.85 26.36
C ALA A 523 -2.90 -8.68 25.26
N LYS A 524 -4.14 -9.05 25.41
CA LYS A 524 -4.92 -9.80 24.41
C LYS A 524 -4.99 -9.12 23.02
N ARG A 525 -4.47 -7.91 22.86
CA ARG A 525 -4.38 -7.20 21.57
C ARG A 525 -3.11 -6.35 21.50
N MET A 526 -2.15 -6.86 20.83
CA MET A 526 -0.76 -6.45 20.67
C MET A 526 -0.54 -5.12 19.93
N SER A 527 -1.56 -4.49 19.35
CA SER A 527 -1.42 -3.26 18.56
C SER A 527 -0.96 -2.05 19.38
N ILE A 528 -1.24 -2.01 20.69
CA ILE A 528 -0.80 -0.92 21.57
C ILE A 528 0.71 -1.02 21.84
N VAL A 529 1.20 -2.19 22.20
CA VAL A 529 2.63 -2.42 22.49
C VAL A 529 3.48 -2.20 21.26
N LEU A 530 3.03 -2.64 20.10
CA LEU A 530 3.71 -2.41 18.82
C LEU A 530 3.73 -0.94 18.41
N LYS A 531 2.66 -0.18 18.67
CA LYS A 531 2.66 1.27 18.46
C LYS A 531 3.57 1.99 19.44
N MET A 532 3.64 1.55 20.70
CA MET A 532 4.59 2.07 21.69
C MET A 532 6.04 1.82 21.24
N CYS A 533 6.38 0.64 20.79
CA CYS A 533 7.70 0.32 20.20
C CYS A 533 7.97 1.10 18.92
N TRP A 534 6.95 1.38 18.08
CA TRP A 534 7.09 2.15 16.86
C TRP A 534 7.27 3.65 17.10
N GLN A 535 6.59 4.22 18.10
CA GLN A 535 6.80 5.62 18.51
C GLN A 535 8.17 5.83 19.16
N TRP A 536 8.64 4.87 19.92
CA TRP A 536 10.02 4.85 20.42
C TRP A 536 11.04 4.95 19.28
N ARG A 537 10.78 4.30 18.16
CA ARG A 537 11.67 4.32 17.01
C ARG A 537 11.62 5.63 16.22
N LYS A 538 10.44 6.26 16.05
CA LYS A 538 10.31 7.58 15.38
C LYS A 538 11.08 8.70 16.08
N ARG A 539 11.41 8.54 17.35
CA ARG A 539 12.20 9.50 18.14
C ARG A 539 13.71 9.21 18.12
N MET A 540 14.13 8.09 17.51
CA MET A 540 15.54 7.71 17.39
C MET A 540 16.11 7.93 15.96
N THR A 541 15.28 8.25 14.99
CA THR A 541 15.68 8.76 13.68
C THR A 541 15.37 10.25 13.56
#